data_2f099d50245bacef42e7a4975a507861
#
_entry.id   2f099d50245bacef42e7a4975a507861
#
_cell.length_a   1.000
_cell.length_b   1.000
_cell.length_c   1.000
_cell.angle_alpha   90.00
_cell.angle_beta   90.00
_cell.angle_gamma   90.00
#
_symmetry.space_group_name_H-M   'P 1'
#
loop_
_entity.id
_entity.type
_entity.pdbx_description
1 polymer ?
#
loop_
_entity_poly.entity_id
_entity_poly.type
_entity_poly.pdbx_seq_one_letter_code
_entity_poly.pdbx_strand_id
1 'polypeptide(L)'
;MKYVYLFSEGDASMRELLGGKGANLAEMTKIGLPVPQGFTISTEACTKYYEDGKQINDEIMAEIMEYIEKMEAITGKKFGDTENPLLVSVRSGARASMPGMMDTILNLGLNEQVVEVMAEKSGNARWAYDCYRRFIQMYSDVVMEVGKKYFEQLIDKMKEEKGVKLDVELDADDLKELANQFKAEYKAKLGQDFPSDPKEQLIGAVKAVFRSWDNPRANVYRRDNDIPYSWGTAVNVQAMAFGNMGENALIKKMTAVETTGAVSVLENLTALFVSKI
;
A
#
# COMPACT_ATOMS: atom_id res chain seq x y z
N MET A 1 -7.67 14.45 -20.77
CA MET A 1 -7.78 15.16 -19.48
C MET A 1 -6.65 14.64 -18.58
N LYS A 2 -6.06 15.41 -17.66
CA LYS A 2 -4.98 14.89 -16.79
C LYS A 2 -5.57 14.31 -15.52
N TYR A 3 -5.30 13.04 -15.24
CA TYR A 3 -5.81 12.31 -14.08
C TYR A 3 -4.74 11.99 -13.03
N VAL A 4 -3.45 12.01 -13.40
CA VAL A 4 -2.35 11.61 -12.51
C VAL A 4 -1.36 12.75 -12.35
N TYR A 5 -0.86 12.95 -11.12
CA TYR A 5 0.02 14.06 -10.74
C TYR A 5 1.13 13.57 -9.84
N LEU A 6 2.41 13.79 -10.20
CA LEU A 6 3.52 13.63 -9.24
C LEU A 6 3.30 14.54 -8.04
N PHE A 7 3.84 14.19 -6.87
CA PHE A 7 3.79 15.09 -5.71
C PHE A 7 4.47 16.44 -6.01
N SER A 8 5.46 16.47 -6.91
CA SER A 8 6.11 17.70 -7.38
C SER A 8 5.26 18.55 -8.34
N GLU A 9 4.14 18.03 -8.84
CA GLU A 9 3.26 18.73 -9.79
C GLU A 9 2.01 19.34 -9.12
N GLY A 10 1.88 19.22 -7.80
CA GLY A 10 0.75 19.73 -7.04
C GLY A 10 1.14 20.63 -5.89
N ASP A 11 0.14 21.12 -5.17
CA ASP A 11 0.29 21.86 -3.93
C ASP A 11 -0.98 21.81 -3.06
N ALA A 12 -0.95 22.48 -1.89
CA ALA A 12 -2.04 22.49 -0.92
C ALA A 12 -3.38 23.03 -1.46
N SER A 13 -3.37 23.87 -2.51
CA SER A 13 -4.57 24.44 -3.12
C SER A 13 -5.37 23.41 -3.93
N MET A 14 -4.72 22.33 -4.36
CA MET A 14 -5.32 21.29 -5.20
C MET A 14 -6.07 20.21 -4.40
N ARG A 15 -6.55 20.54 -3.21
CA ARG A 15 -7.21 19.59 -2.30
C ARG A 15 -8.45 18.93 -2.90
N GLU A 16 -9.17 19.64 -3.75
CA GLU A 16 -10.34 19.07 -4.42
C GLU A 16 -9.97 17.96 -5.41
N LEU A 17 -8.86 18.12 -6.11
CA LEU A 17 -8.37 17.22 -7.13
C LEU A 17 -7.53 16.08 -6.55
N LEU A 18 -6.59 16.40 -5.65
CA LEU A 18 -5.63 15.45 -5.10
C LEU A 18 -6.07 14.82 -3.77
N GLY A 19 -7.22 15.26 -3.24
CA GLY A 19 -7.65 14.90 -1.89
C GLY A 19 -6.76 15.51 -0.80
N GLY A 20 -7.14 15.35 0.46
CA GLY A 20 -6.40 15.95 1.58
C GLY A 20 -4.96 15.42 1.71
N LYS A 21 -4.77 14.11 1.59
CA LYS A 21 -3.42 13.49 1.69
C LYS A 21 -2.54 13.86 0.51
N GLY A 22 -3.07 13.78 -0.73
CA GLY A 22 -2.29 14.09 -1.94
C GLY A 22 -1.84 15.54 -1.97
N ALA A 23 -2.74 16.48 -1.67
CA ALA A 23 -2.40 17.89 -1.59
C ALA A 23 -1.34 18.20 -0.51
N ASN A 24 -1.44 17.57 0.67
CA ASN A 24 -0.44 17.73 1.72
C ASN A 24 0.92 17.11 1.34
N LEU A 25 0.95 15.93 0.71
CA LEU A 25 2.18 15.32 0.20
C LEU A 25 2.84 16.21 -0.86
N ALA A 26 2.04 16.80 -1.75
CA ALA A 26 2.51 17.72 -2.76
C ALA A 26 3.11 18.99 -2.13
N GLU A 27 2.42 19.59 -1.17
CA GLU A 27 2.92 20.79 -0.45
C GLU A 27 4.22 20.49 0.31
N MET A 28 4.27 19.36 1.03
CA MET A 28 5.50 18.96 1.73
C MET A 28 6.67 18.75 0.77
N THR A 29 6.43 18.18 -0.41
CA THR A 29 7.44 18.03 -1.46
C THR A 29 7.90 19.37 -1.97
N LYS A 30 6.97 20.31 -2.22
CA LYS A 30 7.23 21.66 -2.73
C LYS A 30 8.08 22.51 -1.77
N ILE A 31 7.86 22.38 -0.47
CA ILE A 31 8.68 23.08 0.55
C ILE A 31 9.98 22.35 0.91
N GLY A 32 10.33 21.28 0.19
CA GLY A 32 11.62 20.59 0.30
C GLY A 32 11.72 19.57 1.44
N LEU A 33 10.61 19.12 2.02
CA LEU A 33 10.66 18.02 2.99
C LEU A 33 11.01 16.69 2.29
N PRO A 34 11.69 15.77 2.97
CA PRO A 34 12.11 14.47 2.42
C PRO A 34 10.94 13.49 2.28
N VAL A 35 9.95 13.85 1.47
CA VAL A 35 8.80 12.99 1.18
C VAL A 35 9.25 11.86 0.22
N PRO A 36 8.99 10.59 0.52
CA PRO A 36 9.21 9.52 -0.44
C PRO A 36 8.45 9.80 -1.74
N GLN A 37 9.10 9.59 -2.87
CA GLN A 37 8.55 9.89 -4.19
C GLN A 37 7.23 9.17 -4.43
N GLY A 38 6.34 9.81 -5.18
CA GLY A 38 5.05 9.25 -5.51
C GLY A 38 4.20 10.16 -6.38
N PHE A 39 3.01 9.68 -6.67
CA PHE A 39 2.01 10.41 -7.42
C PHE A 39 0.61 10.20 -6.84
N THR A 40 -0.30 11.08 -7.20
CA THR A 40 -1.72 11.00 -6.85
C THR A 40 -2.56 10.80 -8.11
N ILE A 41 -3.40 9.77 -8.10
CA ILE A 41 -4.48 9.60 -9.07
C ILE A 41 -5.67 10.39 -8.53
N SER A 42 -6.19 11.30 -9.31
CA SER A 42 -7.13 12.35 -8.88
C SER A 42 -8.51 11.82 -8.48
N THR A 43 -9.26 12.65 -7.78
CA THR A 43 -10.68 12.40 -7.47
C THR A 43 -11.54 12.31 -8.73
N GLU A 44 -11.15 13.01 -9.82
CA GLU A 44 -11.82 12.94 -11.12
C GLU A 44 -11.66 11.57 -11.77
N ALA A 45 -10.50 10.92 -11.61
CA ALA A 45 -10.31 9.54 -12.06
C ALA A 45 -11.25 8.56 -11.31
N CYS A 46 -11.51 8.80 -10.02
CA CYS A 46 -12.49 8.03 -9.25
C CYS A 46 -13.92 8.23 -9.79
N THR A 47 -14.30 9.46 -10.05
CA THR A 47 -15.61 9.78 -10.65
C THR A 47 -15.77 9.07 -11.99
N LYS A 48 -14.74 9.19 -12.84
CA LYS A 48 -14.71 8.53 -14.16
C LYS A 48 -14.79 7.00 -14.05
N TYR A 49 -14.11 6.41 -13.09
CA TYR A 49 -14.20 4.97 -12.80
C TYR A 49 -15.65 4.52 -12.53
N TYR A 50 -16.43 5.30 -11.77
CA TYR A 50 -17.83 4.98 -11.52
C TYR A 50 -18.73 5.23 -12.74
N GLU A 51 -18.49 6.29 -13.50
CA GLU A 51 -19.19 6.57 -14.77
C GLU A 51 -18.98 5.45 -15.80
N ASP A 52 -17.76 4.91 -15.87
CA ASP A 52 -17.37 3.84 -16.79
C ASP A 52 -17.73 2.43 -16.25
N GLY A 53 -18.70 2.33 -15.34
CA GLY A 53 -19.19 1.06 -14.81
C GLY A 53 -18.21 0.33 -13.91
N LYS A 54 -17.45 1.05 -13.08
CA LYS A 54 -16.41 0.55 -12.18
C LYS A 54 -15.22 -0.07 -12.94
N GLN A 55 -14.85 0.57 -14.04
CA GLN A 55 -13.66 0.21 -14.84
C GLN A 55 -12.70 1.40 -14.94
N ILE A 56 -11.40 1.11 -14.86
CA ILE A 56 -10.35 2.06 -15.21
C ILE A 56 -10.22 2.02 -16.74
N ASN A 57 -10.52 3.13 -17.41
CA ASN A 57 -10.39 3.22 -18.84
C ASN A 57 -8.94 3.31 -19.31
N ASP A 58 -8.73 3.15 -20.63
CA ASP A 58 -7.39 3.08 -21.22
C ASP A 58 -6.58 4.38 -21.01
N GLU A 59 -7.24 5.55 -20.99
CA GLU A 59 -6.58 6.85 -20.77
C GLU A 59 -5.99 6.92 -19.35
N ILE A 60 -6.79 6.60 -18.32
CA ILE A 60 -6.33 6.59 -16.92
C ILE A 60 -5.27 5.50 -16.72
N MET A 61 -5.46 4.33 -17.34
CA MET A 61 -4.51 3.23 -17.28
C MET A 61 -3.15 3.64 -17.85
N ALA A 62 -3.13 4.26 -19.03
CA ALA A 62 -1.92 4.73 -19.69
C ALA A 62 -1.18 5.77 -18.83
N GLU A 63 -1.92 6.74 -18.25
CA GLU A 63 -1.32 7.71 -17.34
C GLU A 63 -0.70 7.06 -16.10
N ILE A 64 -1.39 6.09 -15.46
CA ILE A 64 -0.84 5.39 -14.29
C ILE A 64 0.49 4.71 -14.66
N MET A 65 0.57 4.04 -15.81
CA MET A 65 1.80 3.37 -16.25
C MET A 65 2.92 4.37 -16.56
N GLU A 66 2.62 5.48 -17.23
CA GLU A 66 3.57 6.56 -17.48
C GLU A 66 4.14 7.14 -16.18
N TYR A 67 3.29 7.31 -15.15
CA TYR A 67 3.72 7.87 -13.88
C TYR A 67 4.52 6.89 -13.00
N ILE A 68 4.30 5.59 -13.16
CA ILE A 68 5.21 4.57 -12.61
C ILE A 68 6.60 4.70 -13.26
N GLU A 69 6.70 4.82 -14.58
CA GLU A 69 7.98 5.01 -15.28
C GLU A 69 8.69 6.30 -14.85
N LYS A 70 7.97 7.40 -14.68
CA LYS A 70 8.52 8.64 -14.11
C LYS A 70 9.07 8.43 -12.70
N MET A 71 8.33 7.71 -11.87
CA MET A 71 8.72 7.40 -10.49
C MET A 71 9.95 6.50 -10.45
N GLU A 72 10.05 5.52 -11.35
CA GLU A 72 11.25 4.69 -11.55
C GLU A 72 12.48 5.54 -11.92
N ALA A 73 12.31 6.45 -12.87
CA ALA A 73 13.39 7.37 -13.29
C ALA A 73 13.88 8.27 -12.14
N ILE A 74 12.96 8.79 -11.32
CA ILE A 74 13.29 9.66 -10.18
C ILE A 74 13.97 8.88 -9.05
N THR A 75 13.51 7.68 -8.76
CA THR A 75 14.03 6.88 -7.63
C THR A 75 15.25 6.05 -7.97
N GLY A 76 15.53 5.82 -9.25
CA GLY A 76 16.54 4.87 -9.73
C GLY A 76 16.21 3.41 -9.42
N LYS A 77 14.94 3.12 -9.08
CA LYS A 77 14.42 1.77 -8.78
C LYS A 77 13.43 1.38 -9.85
N LYS A 78 13.22 0.07 -10.05
CA LYS A 78 12.24 -0.43 -11.00
C LYS A 78 11.17 -1.27 -10.33
N PHE A 79 9.95 -1.11 -10.78
CA PHE A 79 8.79 -1.85 -10.29
C PHE A 79 8.85 -3.29 -10.83
N GLY A 80 9.04 -4.26 -9.92
CA GLY A 80 9.22 -5.67 -10.27
C GLY A 80 10.65 -6.09 -10.64
N ASP A 81 11.63 -5.20 -10.47
CA ASP A 81 13.04 -5.53 -10.72
C ASP A 81 13.61 -6.46 -9.65
N THR A 82 14.48 -7.36 -10.08
CA THR A 82 15.19 -8.30 -9.21
C THR A 82 16.53 -7.77 -8.70
N GLU A 83 16.99 -6.62 -9.19
CA GLU A 83 18.22 -5.99 -8.70
C GLU A 83 17.95 -4.82 -7.76
N ASN A 84 17.08 -3.90 -8.15
CA ASN A 84 16.75 -2.71 -7.35
C ASN A 84 15.23 -2.45 -7.34
N PRO A 85 14.45 -3.28 -6.63
CA PRO A 85 13.01 -3.24 -6.70
C PRO A 85 12.43 -1.95 -6.12
N LEU A 86 11.49 -1.35 -6.84
CA LEU A 86 10.60 -0.33 -6.34
C LEU A 86 9.40 -1.02 -5.67
N LEU A 87 9.18 -0.74 -4.38
CA LEU A 87 7.96 -1.12 -3.69
C LEU A 87 7.15 0.13 -3.39
N VAL A 88 5.83 0.01 -3.51
CA VAL A 88 4.93 1.14 -3.28
C VAL A 88 3.82 0.80 -2.30
N SER A 89 3.27 1.85 -1.68
CA SER A 89 1.99 1.80 -0.98
C SER A 89 0.92 2.45 -1.84
N VAL A 90 -0.31 1.94 -1.77
CA VAL A 90 -1.50 2.51 -2.40
C VAL A 90 -2.49 2.87 -1.30
N ARG A 91 -2.85 4.15 -1.22
CA ARG A 91 -3.67 4.70 -0.12
C ARG A 91 -4.77 5.60 -0.65
N SER A 92 -5.91 5.57 -0.01
CA SER A 92 -6.98 6.53 -0.25
C SER A 92 -6.59 7.96 0.18
N GLY A 93 -7.12 8.94 -0.52
CA GLY A 93 -6.92 10.35 -0.24
C GLY A 93 -8.20 11.17 -0.49
N ALA A 94 -9.26 10.96 0.30
CA ALA A 94 -10.48 11.75 0.17
C ALA A 94 -10.24 13.23 0.55
N ARG A 95 -11.09 14.14 0.02
CA ARG A 95 -11.05 15.59 0.36
C ARG A 95 -11.27 15.85 1.84
N ALA A 96 -12.20 15.12 2.46
CA ALA A 96 -12.41 15.08 3.90
C ALA A 96 -11.69 13.87 4.52
N SER A 97 -11.18 14.03 5.74
CA SER A 97 -10.58 12.91 6.47
C SER A 97 -11.66 11.91 6.85
N MET A 98 -11.46 10.64 6.49
CA MET A 98 -12.39 9.53 6.80
C MET A 98 -11.59 8.37 7.46
N PRO A 99 -11.19 8.53 8.74
CA PRO A 99 -10.31 7.57 9.41
C PRO A 99 -10.94 6.18 9.51
N GLY A 100 -10.20 5.14 9.08
CA GLY A 100 -10.65 3.75 9.13
C GLY A 100 -11.76 3.36 8.14
N MET A 101 -12.23 4.31 7.30
CA MET A 101 -13.32 4.04 6.35
C MET A 101 -12.82 3.48 5.01
N MET A 102 -11.58 3.73 4.66
CA MET A 102 -11.03 3.41 3.35
C MET A 102 -9.74 2.60 3.47
N ASP A 103 -9.43 1.87 2.42
CA ASP A 103 -8.40 0.86 2.42
C ASP A 103 -7.00 1.41 2.09
N THR A 104 -5.99 0.66 2.54
CA THR A 104 -4.57 0.89 2.28
C THR A 104 -3.93 -0.45 1.93
N ILE A 105 -3.07 -0.46 0.91
CA ILE A 105 -2.27 -1.63 0.56
C ILE A 105 -0.80 -1.23 0.60
N LEU A 106 0.02 -2.02 1.30
CA LEU A 106 1.45 -1.78 1.48
C LEU A 106 2.26 -2.84 0.73
N ASN A 107 3.50 -2.50 0.40
CA ASN A 107 4.48 -3.41 -0.19
C ASN A 107 4.07 -4.00 -1.56
N LEU A 108 3.30 -3.26 -2.36
CA LEU A 108 3.05 -3.66 -3.74
C LEU A 108 4.37 -3.70 -4.52
N GLY A 109 4.48 -4.67 -5.39
CA GLY A 109 5.68 -5.00 -6.12
C GLY A 109 6.42 -6.21 -5.56
N LEU A 110 5.99 -6.74 -4.39
CA LEU A 110 6.51 -7.99 -3.85
C LEU A 110 5.99 -9.19 -4.64
N ASN A 111 6.91 -10.08 -4.96
CA ASN A 111 6.69 -11.41 -5.49
C ASN A 111 7.79 -12.33 -4.98
N GLU A 112 7.84 -13.58 -5.45
CA GLU A 112 8.80 -14.58 -5.00
C GLU A 112 10.26 -14.14 -5.23
N GLN A 113 10.53 -13.47 -6.34
CA GLN A 113 11.89 -13.02 -6.69
C GLN A 113 12.29 -11.79 -5.88
N VAL A 114 11.40 -10.83 -5.77
CA VAL A 114 11.66 -9.56 -5.06
C VAL A 114 11.84 -9.78 -3.57
N VAL A 115 11.13 -10.72 -2.93
CA VAL A 115 11.30 -11.00 -1.51
C VAL A 115 12.67 -11.59 -1.20
N GLU A 116 13.21 -12.46 -2.09
CA GLU A 116 14.57 -13.00 -1.94
C GLU A 116 15.63 -11.88 -2.02
N VAL A 117 15.47 -10.98 -2.99
CA VAL A 117 16.36 -9.81 -3.11
C VAL A 117 16.28 -8.91 -1.88
N MET A 118 15.10 -8.70 -1.32
CA MET A 118 14.94 -7.96 -0.06
C MET A 118 15.63 -8.66 1.11
N ALA A 119 15.48 -9.98 1.21
CA ALA A 119 16.12 -10.79 2.25
C ALA A 119 17.65 -10.67 2.18
N GLU A 120 18.23 -10.81 0.98
CA GLU A 120 19.65 -10.69 0.75
C GLU A 120 20.18 -9.28 1.07
N LYS A 121 19.57 -8.25 0.47
CA LYS A 121 20.04 -6.85 0.63
C LYS A 121 19.90 -6.32 2.06
N SER A 122 18.87 -6.73 2.78
CA SER A 122 18.67 -6.31 4.16
C SER A 122 19.48 -7.13 5.17
N GLY A 123 19.97 -8.32 4.79
CA GLY A 123 20.52 -9.29 5.70
C GLY A 123 19.51 -9.82 6.75
N ASN A 124 18.21 -9.65 6.46
CA ASN A 124 17.12 -10.02 7.37
C ASN A 124 15.98 -10.72 6.62
N ALA A 125 16.17 -12.00 6.36
CA ALA A 125 15.20 -12.83 5.67
C ALA A 125 13.84 -12.87 6.41
N ARG A 126 13.88 -12.95 7.76
CA ARG A 126 12.67 -12.96 8.56
C ARG A 126 11.79 -11.73 8.29
N TRP A 127 12.38 -10.54 8.29
CA TRP A 127 11.67 -9.31 8.01
C TRP A 127 11.12 -9.28 6.57
N ALA A 128 11.89 -9.71 5.58
CA ALA A 128 11.47 -9.73 4.19
C ALA A 128 10.24 -10.64 3.99
N TYR A 129 10.27 -11.86 4.54
CA TYR A 129 9.15 -12.80 4.46
C TYR A 129 7.94 -12.35 5.31
N ASP A 130 8.14 -11.65 6.43
CA ASP A 130 7.02 -11.04 7.16
C ASP A 130 6.34 -9.94 6.33
N CYS A 131 7.11 -9.11 5.63
CA CYS A 131 6.55 -8.14 4.67
C CYS A 131 5.74 -8.84 3.56
N TYR A 132 6.27 -9.94 3.01
CA TYR A 132 5.63 -10.66 1.92
C TYR A 132 4.32 -11.34 2.36
N ARG A 133 4.33 -12.10 3.45
CA ARG A 133 3.11 -12.74 3.96
C ARG A 133 2.02 -11.72 4.28
N ARG A 134 2.40 -10.57 4.89
CA ARG A 134 1.47 -9.46 5.18
C ARG A 134 0.90 -8.83 3.92
N PHE A 135 1.74 -8.67 2.88
CA PHE A 135 1.28 -8.18 1.60
C PHE A 135 0.25 -9.13 0.98
N ILE A 136 0.51 -10.45 0.95
CA ILE A 136 -0.44 -11.43 0.41
C ILE A 136 -1.76 -11.37 1.19
N GLN A 137 -1.72 -11.36 2.52
CA GLN A 137 -2.91 -11.27 3.37
C GLN A 137 -3.71 -9.99 3.09
N MET A 138 -3.03 -8.85 3.09
CA MET A 138 -3.66 -7.53 2.87
C MET A 138 -4.26 -7.41 1.47
N TYR A 139 -3.52 -7.86 0.44
CA TYR A 139 -4.00 -7.85 -0.93
C TYR A 139 -5.22 -8.76 -1.10
N SER A 140 -5.17 -9.95 -0.52
CA SER A 140 -6.27 -10.91 -0.57
C SER A 140 -7.53 -10.39 0.12
N ASP A 141 -7.37 -9.77 1.30
CA ASP A 141 -8.50 -9.22 2.07
C ASP A 141 -9.10 -7.96 1.40
N VAL A 142 -8.23 -7.00 1.05
CA VAL A 142 -8.67 -5.68 0.59
C VAL A 142 -9.01 -5.67 -0.90
N VAL A 143 -8.16 -6.28 -1.74
CA VAL A 143 -8.33 -6.21 -3.21
C VAL A 143 -9.31 -7.27 -3.69
N MET A 144 -9.20 -8.49 -3.15
CA MET A 144 -9.95 -9.65 -3.62
C MET A 144 -11.11 -10.05 -2.70
N GLU A 145 -11.27 -9.37 -1.56
CA GLU A 145 -12.36 -9.58 -0.59
C GLU A 145 -12.40 -11.02 -0.01
N VAL A 146 -11.23 -11.67 0.05
CA VAL A 146 -11.05 -12.98 0.70
C VAL A 146 -10.89 -12.82 2.20
N GLY A 147 -11.74 -12.49 2.97
CA GLY A 147 -11.71 -12.17 4.40
C GLY A 147 -10.47 -12.67 5.17
N LYS A 148 -9.83 -11.78 5.90
CA LYS A 148 -8.56 -12.00 6.64
C LYS A 148 -8.58 -13.20 7.60
N LYS A 149 -9.76 -13.61 8.09
CA LYS A 149 -9.91 -14.73 9.01
C LYS A 149 -9.29 -16.05 8.55
N TYR A 150 -9.28 -16.32 7.25
CA TYR A 150 -8.70 -17.53 6.68
C TYR A 150 -7.17 -17.54 6.84
N PHE A 151 -6.55 -16.39 6.67
CA PHE A 151 -5.10 -16.22 6.83
C PHE A 151 -4.70 -16.20 8.31
N GLU A 152 -5.50 -15.59 9.17
CA GLU A 152 -5.29 -15.59 10.63
C GLU A 152 -5.32 -17.03 11.19
N GLN A 153 -6.23 -17.88 10.71
CA GLN A 153 -6.27 -19.30 11.09
C GLN A 153 -4.99 -20.05 10.71
N LEU A 154 -4.40 -19.76 9.54
CA LEU A 154 -3.13 -20.36 9.14
C LEU A 154 -1.96 -19.90 10.03
N ILE A 155 -1.94 -18.63 10.42
CA ILE A 155 -0.95 -18.10 11.37
C ILE A 155 -1.08 -18.80 12.73
N ASP A 156 -2.30 -18.89 13.26
CA ASP A 156 -2.54 -19.51 14.57
C ASP A 156 -2.15 -21.00 14.58
N LYS A 157 -2.48 -21.72 13.51
CA LYS A 157 -2.08 -23.11 13.32
C LYS A 157 -0.55 -23.26 13.30
N MET A 158 0.15 -22.41 12.54
CA MET A 158 1.63 -22.42 12.49
C MET A 158 2.22 -22.14 13.87
N LYS A 159 1.68 -21.19 14.64
CA LYS A 159 2.11 -20.90 16.01
C LYS A 159 1.93 -22.10 16.95
N GLU A 160 0.79 -22.77 16.84
CA GLU A 160 0.54 -24.01 17.62
C GLU A 160 1.53 -25.12 17.28
N GLU A 161 1.78 -25.38 15.99
CA GLU A 161 2.73 -26.40 15.51
C GLU A 161 4.17 -26.11 15.98
N LYS A 162 4.55 -24.83 16.04
CA LYS A 162 5.88 -24.39 16.49
C LYS A 162 5.98 -24.18 18.00
N GLY A 163 4.88 -24.23 18.73
CA GLY A 163 4.85 -24.02 20.18
C GLY A 163 5.15 -22.57 20.60
N VAL A 164 4.91 -21.59 19.72
CA VAL A 164 5.11 -20.16 19.96
C VAL A 164 3.78 -19.42 20.15
N LYS A 165 3.83 -18.23 20.75
CA LYS A 165 2.62 -17.44 21.03
C LYS A 165 2.50 -16.21 20.15
N LEU A 166 3.61 -15.61 19.76
CA LEU A 166 3.65 -14.35 19.04
C LEU A 166 4.16 -14.56 17.61
N ASP A 167 3.64 -13.81 16.66
CA ASP A 167 4.10 -13.83 15.26
C ASP A 167 5.60 -13.52 15.13
N VAL A 168 6.15 -12.72 16.06
CA VAL A 168 7.56 -12.35 16.06
C VAL A 168 8.51 -13.51 16.41
N GLU A 169 8.00 -14.57 16.99
CA GLU A 169 8.75 -15.77 17.36
C GLU A 169 8.87 -16.75 16.18
N LEU A 170 8.09 -16.57 15.10
CA LEU A 170 8.22 -17.32 13.87
C LEU A 170 9.49 -16.89 13.13
N ASP A 171 10.25 -17.86 12.65
CA ASP A 171 11.49 -17.61 11.91
C ASP A 171 11.25 -17.34 10.41
N ALA A 172 12.32 -17.18 9.63
CA ALA A 172 12.24 -16.87 8.21
C ALA A 172 11.61 -18.01 7.39
N ASP A 173 11.92 -19.25 7.73
CA ASP A 173 11.40 -20.42 7.02
C ASP A 173 9.92 -20.63 7.33
N ASP A 174 9.50 -20.40 8.57
CA ASP A 174 8.10 -20.41 8.98
C ASP A 174 7.28 -19.36 8.22
N LEU A 175 7.79 -18.15 8.10
CA LEU A 175 7.12 -17.06 7.38
C LEU A 175 7.11 -17.28 5.87
N LYS A 176 8.14 -17.91 5.31
CA LYS A 176 8.17 -18.36 3.90
C LYS A 176 7.10 -19.40 3.64
N GLU A 177 6.99 -20.39 4.53
CA GLU A 177 5.96 -21.41 4.45
C GLU A 177 4.55 -20.81 4.58
N LEU A 178 4.34 -19.87 5.52
CA LEU A 178 3.07 -19.15 5.65
C LEU A 178 2.72 -18.38 4.37
N ALA A 179 3.69 -17.72 3.73
CA ALA A 179 3.45 -17.04 2.46
C ALA A 179 2.96 -18.00 1.36
N ASN A 180 3.53 -19.24 1.31
CA ASN A 180 3.08 -20.28 0.39
C ASN A 180 1.67 -20.79 0.72
N GLN A 181 1.38 -21.02 2.00
CA GLN A 181 0.03 -21.41 2.46
C GLN A 181 -1.00 -20.32 2.15
N PHE A 182 -0.65 -19.04 2.30
CA PHE A 182 -1.52 -17.92 1.95
C PHE A 182 -1.84 -17.88 0.46
N LYS A 183 -0.86 -18.12 -0.42
CA LYS A 183 -1.10 -18.23 -1.86
C LYS A 183 -1.96 -19.43 -2.21
N ALA A 184 -1.77 -20.55 -1.53
CA ALA A 184 -2.61 -21.74 -1.72
C ALA A 184 -4.07 -21.47 -1.28
N GLU A 185 -4.27 -20.80 -0.14
CA GLU A 185 -5.61 -20.40 0.33
C GLU A 185 -6.27 -19.41 -0.64
N TYR A 186 -5.52 -18.41 -1.12
CA TYR A 186 -5.97 -17.49 -2.16
C TYR A 186 -6.48 -18.25 -3.40
N LYS A 187 -5.66 -19.20 -3.91
CA LYS A 187 -6.02 -20.03 -5.06
C LYS A 187 -7.25 -20.90 -4.79
N ALA A 188 -7.34 -21.48 -3.60
CA ALA A 188 -8.49 -22.28 -3.21
C ALA A 188 -9.80 -21.48 -3.18
N LYS A 189 -9.75 -20.20 -2.78
CA LYS A 189 -10.92 -19.32 -2.71
C LYS A 189 -11.33 -18.73 -4.06
N LEU A 190 -10.38 -18.41 -4.92
CA LEU A 190 -10.61 -17.62 -6.13
C LEU A 190 -10.42 -18.43 -7.43
N GLY A 191 -9.85 -19.63 -7.37
CA GLY A 191 -9.58 -20.47 -8.54
C GLY A 191 -8.45 -19.96 -9.43
N GLN A 192 -7.68 -18.94 -8.99
CA GLN A 192 -6.56 -18.35 -9.73
C GLN A 192 -5.36 -18.15 -8.83
N ASP A 193 -4.17 -18.09 -9.42
CA ASP A 193 -2.93 -17.85 -8.68
C ASP A 193 -2.86 -16.39 -8.15
N PHE A 194 -2.12 -16.20 -7.05
CA PHE A 194 -1.84 -14.86 -6.53
C PHE A 194 -1.03 -14.08 -7.57
N PRO A 195 -1.40 -12.81 -7.89
CA PRO A 195 -0.74 -12.05 -8.94
C PRO A 195 0.73 -11.77 -8.60
N SER A 196 1.64 -12.21 -9.47
CA SER A 196 3.08 -11.98 -9.36
C SER A 196 3.54 -10.77 -10.17
N ASP A 197 2.75 -10.30 -11.13
CA ASP A 197 3.03 -9.08 -11.89
C ASP A 197 2.73 -7.83 -11.05
N PRO A 198 3.74 -6.99 -10.74
CA PRO A 198 3.55 -5.76 -9.98
C PRO A 198 2.56 -4.78 -10.60
N LYS A 199 2.46 -4.72 -11.93
CA LYS A 199 1.51 -3.84 -12.62
C LYS A 199 0.07 -4.30 -12.40
N GLU A 200 -0.17 -5.61 -12.48
CA GLU A 200 -1.47 -6.21 -12.16
C GLU A 200 -1.84 -5.93 -10.69
N GLN A 201 -0.89 -6.12 -9.76
CA GLN A 201 -1.07 -5.81 -8.34
C GLN A 201 -1.46 -4.34 -8.14
N LEU A 202 -0.77 -3.40 -8.82
CA LEU A 202 -1.04 -1.96 -8.71
C LEU A 202 -2.44 -1.61 -9.18
N ILE A 203 -2.84 -2.08 -10.34
CA ILE A 203 -4.16 -1.77 -10.90
C ILE A 203 -5.27 -2.39 -10.04
N GLY A 204 -5.07 -3.60 -9.54
CA GLY A 204 -5.98 -4.23 -8.58
C GLY A 204 -6.15 -3.38 -7.32
N ALA A 205 -5.06 -2.87 -6.76
CA ALA A 205 -5.06 -2.02 -5.58
C ALA A 205 -5.74 -0.65 -5.83
N VAL A 206 -5.49 -0.02 -6.97
CA VAL A 206 -6.16 1.25 -7.36
C VAL A 206 -7.66 1.04 -7.47
N LYS A 207 -8.10 -0.02 -8.14
CA LYS A 207 -9.53 -0.39 -8.24
C LYS A 207 -10.14 -0.63 -6.85
N ALA A 208 -9.43 -1.31 -5.95
CA ALA A 208 -9.90 -1.57 -4.59
C ALA A 208 -10.09 -0.26 -3.79
N VAL A 209 -9.14 0.67 -3.89
CA VAL A 209 -9.26 1.98 -3.24
C VAL A 209 -10.44 2.78 -3.81
N PHE A 210 -10.63 2.81 -5.13
CA PHE A 210 -11.81 3.46 -5.72
C PHE A 210 -13.10 2.79 -5.25
N ARG A 211 -13.16 1.45 -5.23
CA ARG A 211 -14.31 0.69 -4.75
C ARG A 211 -14.62 0.97 -3.28
N SER A 212 -13.58 1.17 -2.45
CA SER A 212 -13.75 1.45 -1.03
C SER A 212 -14.51 2.75 -0.73
N TRP A 213 -14.57 3.68 -1.70
CA TRP A 213 -15.41 4.88 -1.60
C TRP A 213 -16.89 4.56 -1.45
N ASP A 214 -17.35 3.45 -2.03
CA ASP A 214 -18.75 3.01 -2.01
C ASP A 214 -19.01 1.86 -1.02
N ASN A 215 -18.08 1.53 -0.12
CA ASN A 215 -18.32 0.50 0.86
C ASN A 215 -19.35 0.96 1.94
N PRO A 216 -20.05 0.02 2.61
CA PRO A 216 -21.12 0.36 3.56
C PRO A 216 -20.66 1.31 4.68
N ARG A 217 -19.48 1.09 5.26
CA ARG A 217 -18.94 1.95 6.34
C ARG A 217 -18.62 3.36 5.85
N ALA A 218 -18.08 3.49 4.64
CA ALA A 218 -17.81 4.80 4.03
C ALA A 218 -19.12 5.54 3.69
N ASN A 219 -20.12 4.83 3.21
CA ASN A 219 -21.44 5.39 2.92
C ASN A 219 -22.13 5.96 4.18
N VAL A 220 -22.09 5.22 5.28
CA VAL A 220 -22.62 5.69 6.57
C VAL A 220 -21.85 6.93 7.03
N TYR A 221 -20.52 6.86 7.05
CA TYR A 221 -19.68 7.98 7.49
C TYR A 221 -19.92 9.25 6.66
N ARG A 222 -20.01 9.12 5.33
CA ARG A 222 -20.27 10.27 4.45
C ARG A 222 -21.62 10.91 4.72
N ARG A 223 -22.66 10.10 4.87
CA ARG A 223 -24.01 10.58 5.21
C ARG A 223 -24.00 11.34 6.54
N ASP A 224 -23.36 10.79 7.57
CA ASP A 224 -23.35 11.35 8.92
C ASP A 224 -22.46 12.60 9.04
N ASN A 225 -21.60 12.87 8.04
CA ASN A 225 -20.71 14.04 7.99
C ASN A 225 -20.99 14.95 6.79
N ASP A 226 -22.13 14.83 6.12
CA ASP A 226 -22.53 15.65 4.97
C ASP A 226 -21.49 15.70 3.83
N ILE A 227 -20.78 14.57 3.58
CA ILE A 227 -19.78 14.46 2.53
C ILE A 227 -20.44 13.98 1.23
N PRO A 228 -20.48 14.81 0.16
CA PRO A 228 -21.11 14.43 -1.09
C PRO A 228 -20.46 13.21 -1.76
N TYR A 229 -21.29 12.30 -2.26
CA TYR A 229 -20.80 11.13 -3.02
C TYR A 229 -19.95 11.54 -4.25
N SER A 230 -20.37 12.63 -4.92
CA SER A 230 -19.70 13.16 -6.12
C SER A 230 -18.26 13.62 -5.91
N TRP A 231 -17.80 13.75 -4.66
CA TRP A 231 -16.41 14.15 -4.39
C TRP A 231 -15.40 13.07 -4.76
N GLY A 232 -15.79 11.80 -4.71
CA GLY A 232 -14.87 10.70 -4.94
C GLY A 232 -13.71 10.64 -3.96
N THR A 233 -12.75 9.79 -4.24
CA THR A 233 -11.49 9.71 -3.52
C THR A 233 -10.31 9.75 -4.49
N ALA A 234 -9.22 10.41 -4.10
CA ALA A 234 -7.95 10.25 -4.78
C ALA A 234 -7.24 8.98 -4.30
N VAL A 235 -6.27 8.52 -5.08
CA VAL A 235 -5.39 7.40 -4.73
C VAL A 235 -3.95 7.89 -4.72
N ASN A 236 -3.26 7.74 -3.59
CA ASN A 236 -1.84 8.07 -3.48
C ASN A 236 -1.01 6.80 -3.65
N VAL A 237 -0.13 6.78 -4.65
CA VAL A 237 0.87 5.75 -4.90
C VAL A 237 2.22 6.33 -4.47
N GLN A 238 2.85 5.72 -3.47
CA GLN A 238 4.05 6.28 -2.86
C GLN A 238 5.11 5.21 -2.62
N ALA A 239 6.38 5.53 -2.90
CA ALA A 239 7.50 4.64 -2.61
C ALA A 239 7.56 4.27 -1.14
N MET A 240 7.78 2.99 -0.86
CA MET A 240 8.01 2.52 0.50
C MET A 240 9.36 3.03 1.03
N ALA A 241 9.35 3.49 2.27
CA ALA A 241 10.54 3.86 3.03
C ALA A 241 10.66 2.94 4.24
N PHE A 242 11.74 2.16 4.29
CA PHE A 242 11.98 1.19 5.36
C PHE A 242 12.94 1.76 6.39
N GLY A 243 12.47 1.95 7.63
CA GLY A 243 13.26 2.52 8.71
C GLY A 243 14.36 1.59 9.28
N ASN A 244 14.45 0.35 8.81
CA ASN A 244 15.45 -0.64 9.22
C ASN A 244 16.62 -0.79 8.22
N MET A 245 16.64 -0.02 7.15
CA MET A 245 17.70 -0.06 6.14
C MET A 245 18.76 1.00 6.41
N GLY A 246 20.05 0.58 6.42
CA GLY A 246 21.21 1.45 6.65
C GLY A 246 21.65 1.53 8.11
N GLU A 247 22.91 1.89 8.34
CA GLU A 247 23.55 1.90 9.69
C GLU A 247 22.96 2.98 10.62
N ASN A 248 22.42 4.05 10.04
CA ASN A 248 21.81 5.17 10.77
C ASN A 248 20.30 5.05 10.90
N ALA A 249 19.69 3.94 10.48
CA ALA A 249 18.26 3.73 10.60
C ALA A 249 17.82 3.79 12.07
N LEU A 250 16.78 4.57 12.33
CA LEU A 250 16.28 4.81 13.70
C LEU A 250 15.95 3.49 14.41
N ILE A 251 15.44 2.52 13.67
CA ILE A 251 15.02 1.19 14.16
C ILE A 251 16.22 0.29 14.52
N LYS A 252 17.39 0.45 13.89
CA LYS A 252 18.60 -0.29 14.32
C LYS A 252 19.12 0.17 15.67
N LYS A 253 18.74 1.36 16.12
CA LYS A 253 19.08 1.91 17.45
C LYS A 253 18.03 1.57 18.52
N MET A 254 16.87 1.10 18.12
CA MET A 254 15.82 0.60 19.01
C MET A 254 16.05 -0.90 19.20
N THR A 255 16.09 -1.35 20.44
CA THR A 255 16.34 -2.75 20.78
C THR A 255 15.29 -3.68 20.17
N ALA A 256 15.66 -4.94 19.90
CA ALA A 256 14.86 -5.95 19.18
C ALA A 256 13.43 -6.18 19.72
N VAL A 257 13.10 -5.68 20.88
CA VAL A 257 11.77 -5.78 21.52
C VAL A 257 10.76 -4.79 20.90
N GLU A 258 11.23 -3.74 20.24
CA GLU A 258 10.37 -2.67 19.70
C GLU A 258 10.06 -2.78 18.19
N THR A 259 10.62 -3.77 17.51
CA THR A 259 10.48 -3.91 16.04
C THR A 259 9.06 -4.23 15.55
N THR A 260 8.18 -4.71 16.41
CA THR A 260 6.76 -4.91 16.12
C THR A 260 5.92 -3.63 16.23
N GLY A 261 6.37 -2.69 17.08
CA GLY A 261 5.74 -1.37 17.21
C GLY A 261 6.16 -0.35 16.15
N ALA A 262 7.28 -0.61 15.46
CA ALA A 262 7.90 0.37 14.56
C ALA A 262 7.14 0.62 13.25
N VAL A 263 6.41 -0.35 12.73
CA VAL A 263 5.50 -0.13 11.58
C VAL A 263 4.36 0.80 12.00
N SER A 264 3.82 0.60 13.20
CA SER A 264 2.82 1.45 13.83
C SER A 264 3.36 2.85 14.17
N VAL A 265 4.62 2.97 14.58
CA VAL A 265 5.27 4.25 14.89
C VAL A 265 5.59 5.03 13.61
N LEU A 266 6.00 4.38 12.51
CA LEU A 266 6.19 5.05 11.23
C LEU A 266 4.84 5.46 10.59
N GLU A 267 3.82 4.63 10.71
CA GLU A 267 2.45 5.01 10.34
C GLU A 267 1.93 6.16 11.21
N ASN A 268 2.20 6.14 12.51
CA ASN A 268 1.84 7.20 13.45
C ASN A 268 2.70 8.47 13.27
N LEU A 269 4.00 8.36 12.96
CA LEU A 269 4.84 9.51 12.64
C LEU A 269 4.43 10.15 11.32
N THR A 270 4.12 9.37 10.29
CA THR A 270 3.58 9.93 9.04
C THR A 270 2.18 10.52 9.29
N ALA A 271 1.34 9.88 10.10
CA ALA A 271 0.04 10.41 10.51
C ALA A 271 0.17 11.62 11.45
N LEU A 272 1.16 11.63 12.36
CA LEU A 272 1.40 12.73 13.30
C LEU A 272 1.97 13.97 12.60
N PHE A 273 2.86 13.80 11.61
CA PHE A 273 3.33 14.91 10.77
C PHE A 273 2.23 15.45 9.87
N VAL A 274 1.34 14.58 9.35
CA VAL A 274 0.20 14.99 8.49
C VAL A 274 -0.95 15.59 9.31
N SER A 275 -1.09 15.28 10.60
CA SER A 275 -2.18 15.80 11.46
C SER A 275 -1.84 17.13 12.17
N LYS A 276 -0.58 17.59 12.10
CA LYS A 276 -0.13 18.84 12.75
C LYS A 276 0.20 19.97 11.78
N ILE A 277 -0.01 19.78 10.48
CA ILE A 277 -0.02 20.79 9.44
C ILE A 277 -1.42 20.84 8.83
#